data_e871baed87e71da6709db1de0c2bd184
#
_entry.id   e871baed87e71da6709db1de0c2bd184
#
_cell.length_a   1.000
_cell.length_b   1.000
_cell.length_c   1.000
_cell.angle_alpha   90.00
_cell.angle_beta   90.00
_cell.angle_gamma   90.00
#
_symmetry.space_group_name_H-M   'P 1'
#
loop_
_entity.id
_entity.type
_entity.pdbx_description
1 polymer ?
#
loop_
_entity_poly.entity_id
_entity_poly.type
_entity_poly.pdbx_seq_one_letter_code
_entity_poly.pdbx_strand_id
1 'polypeptide(L)'
;LYPFLEGTHAGLVAFNAFGVTVLTLTTLMVRRTPGLIWISGSLATVIIVLLVLQTLFSMTQLLPWSSALEAIFYFYAAGSLIAYMMEDQRATTDELFAAGATFTLLAWGFTHVFMVIQILEPGTYAAAVNPQEMRTWTELNYLSFALLSSTGIGDVIPLTPHARAVASIEMFVGLIYLAGVVARLIGLMQSHHNDAGKS
;
A
#
# COMPACT_ATOMS: atom_id res chain seq x y z
N LEU A 1 -7.67 -9.34 -12.13
CA LEU A 1 -7.50 -10.77 -12.46
C LEU A 1 -7.35 -11.65 -11.22
N TYR A 2 -6.61 -11.19 -10.18
CA TYR A 2 -6.36 -11.96 -8.95
C TYR A 2 -7.64 -12.47 -8.25
N PRO A 3 -8.70 -11.67 -8.04
CA PRO A 3 -9.91 -12.16 -7.37
C PRO A 3 -10.58 -13.37 -8.05
N PHE A 4 -10.34 -13.57 -9.36
CA PHE A 4 -10.86 -14.71 -10.12
C PHE A 4 -10.01 -15.98 -9.98
N LEU A 5 -8.78 -15.84 -9.46
CA LEU A 5 -7.81 -16.92 -9.28
C LEU A 5 -7.54 -17.21 -7.80
N GLU A 6 -8.14 -16.45 -6.90
CA GLU A 6 -8.00 -16.60 -5.45
C GLU A 6 -8.43 -18.01 -5.04
N GLY A 7 -7.61 -18.67 -4.19
CA GLY A 7 -7.81 -20.05 -3.78
C GLY A 7 -7.24 -21.13 -4.71
N THR A 8 -6.64 -20.75 -5.85
CA THR A 8 -5.94 -21.69 -6.73
C THR A 8 -4.42 -21.57 -6.58
N HIS A 9 -3.69 -22.69 -6.80
CA HIS A 9 -2.21 -22.66 -6.79
C HIS A 9 -1.65 -21.71 -7.86
N ALA A 10 -2.29 -21.65 -9.03
CA ALA A 10 -1.94 -20.72 -10.10
C ALA A 10 -2.15 -19.25 -9.68
N GLY A 11 -3.21 -18.97 -8.94
CA GLY A 11 -3.48 -17.64 -8.38
C GLY A 11 -2.42 -17.20 -7.36
N LEU A 12 -1.98 -18.09 -6.49
CA LEU A 12 -0.91 -17.81 -5.53
C LEU A 12 0.41 -17.46 -6.25
N VAL A 13 0.79 -18.25 -7.26
CA VAL A 13 2.00 -18.00 -8.07
C VAL A 13 1.90 -16.67 -8.81
N ALA A 14 0.74 -16.39 -9.43
CA ALA A 14 0.51 -15.14 -10.16
C ALA A 14 0.55 -13.93 -9.22
N PHE A 15 0.00 -14.04 -8.01
CA PHE A 15 0.02 -12.99 -7.00
C PHE A 15 1.44 -12.69 -6.51
N ASN A 16 2.22 -13.73 -6.19
CA ASN A 16 3.61 -13.57 -5.78
C ASN A 16 4.47 -12.98 -6.91
N ALA A 17 4.26 -13.39 -8.17
CA ALA A 17 4.93 -12.82 -9.33
C ALA A 17 4.58 -11.34 -9.52
N PHE A 18 3.31 -10.97 -9.32
CA PHE A 18 2.86 -9.58 -9.35
C PHE A 18 3.52 -8.78 -8.23
N GLY A 19 3.54 -9.29 -6.98
CA GLY A 19 4.23 -8.67 -5.85
C GLY A 19 5.71 -8.41 -6.14
N VAL A 20 6.44 -9.40 -6.66
CA VAL A 20 7.85 -9.25 -7.08
C VAL A 20 8.00 -8.17 -8.17
N THR A 21 7.09 -8.12 -9.13
CA THR A 21 7.11 -7.10 -10.19
C THR A 21 6.94 -5.70 -9.62
N VAL A 22 5.96 -5.52 -8.74
CA VAL A 22 5.71 -4.24 -8.07
C VAL A 22 6.89 -3.81 -7.20
N LEU A 23 7.43 -4.72 -6.38
CA LEU A 23 8.63 -4.48 -5.58
C LEU A 23 9.81 -4.01 -6.44
N THR A 24 10.01 -4.66 -7.58
CA THR A 24 11.09 -4.31 -8.53
C THR A 24 10.85 -2.93 -9.14
N LEU A 25 9.65 -2.66 -9.65
CA LEU A 25 9.31 -1.36 -10.25
C LEU A 25 9.41 -0.23 -9.23
N THR A 26 8.92 -0.43 -8.01
CA THR A 26 9.00 0.56 -6.93
C THR A 26 10.45 0.85 -6.55
N THR A 27 11.30 -0.20 -6.45
CA THR A 27 12.74 -0.04 -6.21
C THR A 27 13.42 0.75 -7.34
N LEU A 28 13.02 0.53 -8.60
CA LEU A 28 13.53 1.28 -9.74
C LEU A 28 13.10 2.75 -9.72
N MET A 29 11.89 3.06 -9.26
CA MET A 29 11.39 4.43 -9.12
C MET A 29 12.14 5.21 -8.04
N VAL A 30 12.45 4.58 -6.91
CA VAL A 30 13.19 5.19 -5.78
C VAL A 30 14.67 5.48 -6.12
N ARG A 31 15.19 4.98 -7.25
CA ARG A 31 16.60 5.16 -7.67
C ARG A 31 17.07 6.60 -7.83
N ARG A 32 16.20 7.58 -7.87
CA ARG A 32 16.58 9.01 -8.01
C ARG A 32 17.18 9.65 -6.75
N THR A 33 17.11 8.95 -5.60
CA THR A 33 17.72 9.37 -4.32
C THR A 33 18.80 8.38 -3.88
N PRO A 34 20.10 8.72 -4.03
CA PRO A 34 21.21 7.73 -3.91
C PRO A 34 21.33 7.04 -2.54
N GLY A 35 20.95 7.68 -1.44
CA GLY A 35 21.01 7.10 -0.09
C GLY A 35 19.91 6.07 0.20
N LEU A 36 18.84 6.11 -0.55
CA LEU A 36 17.60 5.33 -0.32
C LEU A 36 17.56 4.02 -1.11
N ILE A 37 18.39 3.88 -2.15
CA ILE A 37 18.41 2.70 -3.03
C ILE A 37 18.84 1.45 -2.29
N TRP A 38 19.86 1.56 -1.43
CA TRP A 38 20.39 0.41 -0.70
C TRP A 38 19.37 -0.18 0.27
N ILE A 39 18.59 0.68 0.94
CA ILE A 39 17.56 0.25 1.89
C ILE A 39 16.42 -0.44 1.14
N SER A 40 15.88 0.17 0.09
CA SER A 40 14.80 -0.43 -0.70
C SER A 40 15.25 -1.70 -1.42
N GLY A 41 16.45 -1.72 -1.98
CA GLY A 41 17.01 -2.89 -2.65
C GLY A 41 17.26 -4.07 -1.72
N SER A 42 17.83 -3.84 -0.53
CA SER A 42 18.05 -4.89 0.46
C SER A 42 16.72 -5.44 0.99
N LEU A 43 15.77 -4.56 1.31
CA LEU A 43 14.46 -4.95 1.81
C LEU A 43 13.68 -5.77 0.75
N ALA A 44 13.65 -5.29 -0.51
CA ALA A 44 13.03 -6.01 -1.61
C ALA A 44 13.67 -7.39 -1.83
N THR A 45 15.00 -7.50 -1.74
CA THR A 45 15.70 -8.78 -1.87
C THR A 45 15.28 -9.77 -0.78
N VAL A 46 15.22 -9.32 0.48
CA VAL A 46 14.77 -10.18 1.60
C VAL A 46 13.34 -10.63 1.40
N ILE A 47 12.44 -9.73 1.00
CA ILE A 47 11.03 -10.06 0.73
C ILE A 47 10.93 -11.10 -0.39
N ILE A 48 11.64 -10.89 -1.51
CA ILE A 48 11.63 -11.83 -2.64
C ILE A 48 12.11 -13.21 -2.20
N VAL A 49 13.17 -13.30 -1.41
CA VAL A 49 13.66 -14.58 -0.88
C VAL A 49 12.60 -15.26 -0.01
N LEU A 50 11.92 -14.51 0.88
CA LEU A 50 10.86 -15.06 1.72
C LEU A 50 9.66 -15.55 0.88
N LEU A 51 9.22 -14.80 -0.13
CA LEU A 51 8.14 -15.19 -1.04
C LEU A 51 8.49 -16.46 -1.83
N VAL A 52 9.73 -16.57 -2.32
CA VAL A 52 10.22 -17.77 -3.01
C VAL A 52 10.24 -18.97 -2.08
N LEU A 53 10.74 -18.82 -0.84
CA LEU A 53 10.74 -19.88 0.15
C LEU A 53 9.32 -20.34 0.51
N GLN A 54 8.38 -19.41 0.70
CA GLN A 54 6.98 -19.73 0.95
C GLN A 54 6.35 -20.50 -0.21
N THR A 55 6.64 -20.11 -1.46
CA THR A 55 6.07 -20.75 -2.64
C THR A 55 6.64 -22.14 -2.89
N LEU A 56 7.96 -22.31 -2.74
CA LEU A 56 8.64 -23.58 -3.02
C LEU A 56 8.49 -24.60 -1.89
N PHE A 57 8.52 -24.16 -0.64
CA PHE A 57 8.53 -25.04 0.53
C PHE A 57 7.22 -25.03 1.33
N SER A 58 6.20 -24.29 0.87
CA SER A 58 4.90 -24.14 1.56
C SER A 58 5.03 -23.72 3.03
N MET A 59 6.04 -22.90 3.36
CA MET A 59 6.34 -22.44 4.71
C MET A 59 5.39 -21.34 5.16
N THR A 60 4.17 -21.67 5.54
CA THR A 60 3.16 -20.71 6.02
C THR A 60 3.57 -19.93 7.27
N GLN A 61 4.50 -20.48 8.07
CA GLN A 61 5.04 -19.83 9.27
C GLN A 61 5.81 -18.50 8.95
N LEU A 62 6.26 -18.33 7.71
CA LEU A 62 6.95 -17.12 7.28
C LEU A 62 5.99 -15.99 6.86
N LEU A 63 4.70 -16.29 6.72
CA LEU A 63 3.69 -15.33 6.25
C LEU A 63 3.62 -14.04 7.07
N PRO A 64 3.61 -14.04 8.43
CA PRO A 64 3.57 -12.81 9.20
C PRO A 64 4.83 -11.95 9.00
N TRP A 65 5.99 -12.59 8.83
CA TRP A 65 7.26 -11.89 8.63
C TRP A 65 7.36 -11.26 7.25
N SER A 66 6.96 -11.97 6.19
CA SER A 66 6.92 -11.40 4.84
C SER A 66 5.93 -10.24 4.77
N SER A 67 4.72 -10.39 5.32
CA SER A 67 3.72 -9.34 5.35
C SER A 67 4.20 -8.10 6.14
N ALA A 68 4.89 -8.30 7.26
CA ALA A 68 5.46 -7.18 8.02
C ALA A 68 6.54 -6.41 7.23
N LEU A 69 7.42 -7.13 6.54
CA LEU A 69 8.45 -6.53 5.70
C LEU A 69 7.86 -5.83 4.47
N GLU A 70 6.82 -6.41 3.85
CA GLU A 70 6.07 -5.80 2.75
C GLU A 70 5.40 -4.50 3.19
N ALA A 71 4.77 -4.48 4.38
CA ALA A 71 4.20 -3.26 4.94
C ALA A 71 5.26 -2.15 5.08
N ILE A 72 6.41 -2.48 5.68
CA ILE A 72 7.53 -1.55 5.85
C ILE A 72 8.01 -1.04 4.49
N PHE A 73 8.15 -1.93 3.51
CA PHE A 73 8.59 -1.56 2.15
C PHE A 73 7.61 -0.60 1.48
N TYR A 74 6.29 -0.88 1.53
CA TYR A 74 5.29 -0.04 0.89
C TYR A 74 5.19 1.34 1.57
N PHE A 75 5.26 1.42 2.89
CA PHE A 75 5.30 2.72 3.58
C PHE A 75 6.58 3.50 3.27
N TYR A 76 7.71 2.82 3.20
CA TYR A 76 8.97 3.44 2.80
C TYR A 76 8.89 4.01 1.37
N ALA A 77 8.34 3.23 0.44
CA ALA A 77 8.15 3.64 -0.95
C ALA A 77 7.17 4.82 -1.06
N ALA A 78 6.04 4.77 -0.35
CA ALA A 78 5.08 5.85 -0.29
C ALA A 78 5.70 7.14 0.27
N GLY A 79 6.46 7.04 1.39
CA GLY A 79 7.18 8.17 1.96
C GLY A 79 8.22 8.77 1.01
N SER A 80 8.92 7.94 0.26
CA SER A 80 9.89 8.38 -0.75
C SER A 80 9.22 9.14 -1.91
N LEU A 81 8.04 8.69 -2.37
CA LEU A 81 7.27 9.39 -3.39
C LEU A 81 6.69 10.71 -2.88
N ILE A 82 6.23 10.74 -1.63
CA ILE A 82 5.77 11.98 -0.99
C ILE A 82 6.92 12.97 -0.91
N ALA A 83 8.10 12.55 -0.45
CA ALA A 83 9.29 13.39 -0.40
C ALA A 83 9.66 13.94 -1.79
N TYR A 84 9.64 13.08 -2.81
CA TYR A 84 9.89 13.49 -4.20
C TYR A 84 8.86 14.52 -4.67
N MET A 85 7.57 14.32 -4.43
CA MET A 85 6.53 15.28 -4.78
C MET A 85 6.71 16.61 -4.05
N MET A 86 7.22 16.62 -2.82
CA MET A 86 7.45 17.84 -2.03
C MET A 86 8.65 18.67 -2.53
N GLU A 87 9.60 18.07 -3.23
CA GLU A 87 10.81 18.72 -3.74
C GLU A 87 10.55 19.53 -5.02
N ASP A 88 9.63 19.08 -5.88
CA ASP A 88 9.35 19.77 -7.15
C ASP A 88 8.26 20.85 -6.97
N GLN A 89 8.49 22.02 -7.57
CA GLN A 89 7.57 23.17 -7.52
C GLN A 89 6.70 23.31 -8.78
N ARG A 90 6.74 22.34 -9.70
CA ARG A 90 5.98 22.40 -10.96
C ARG A 90 4.90 21.33 -10.98
N ALA A 91 3.64 21.74 -11.22
CA ALA A 91 2.56 20.80 -11.48
C ALA A 91 2.77 20.12 -12.84
N THR A 92 3.23 18.89 -12.82
CA THR A 92 3.37 18.08 -14.01
C THR A 92 2.37 16.91 -13.97
N THR A 93 2.06 16.36 -15.14
CA THR A 93 1.26 15.12 -15.23
C THR A 93 1.88 13.99 -14.42
N ASP A 94 3.21 13.96 -14.30
CA ASP A 94 3.96 12.96 -13.53
C ASP A 94 3.64 13.03 -12.03
N GLU A 95 3.37 14.22 -11.47
CA GLU A 95 2.95 14.36 -10.07
C GLU A 95 1.57 13.78 -9.80
N LEU A 96 0.64 13.90 -10.75
CA LEU A 96 -0.68 13.29 -10.63
C LEU A 96 -0.57 11.75 -10.60
N PHE A 97 0.28 11.19 -11.47
CA PHE A 97 0.56 9.75 -11.44
C PHE A 97 1.28 9.34 -10.15
N ALA A 98 2.24 10.13 -9.67
CA ALA A 98 2.92 9.89 -8.41
C ALA A 98 1.95 9.92 -7.21
N ALA A 99 0.97 10.84 -7.21
CA ALA A 99 -0.06 10.89 -6.19
C ALA A 99 -0.93 9.61 -6.21
N GLY A 100 -1.41 9.17 -7.37
CA GLY A 100 -2.16 7.92 -7.49
C GLY A 100 -1.35 6.70 -7.04
N ALA A 101 -0.07 6.62 -7.43
CA ALA A 101 0.84 5.56 -7.02
C ALA A 101 1.06 5.55 -5.51
N THR A 102 1.29 6.72 -4.89
CA THR A 102 1.47 6.85 -3.44
C THR A 102 0.24 6.39 -2.67
N PHE A 103 -0.96 6.78 -3.12
CA PHE A 103 -2.22 6.32 -2.52
C PHE A 103 -2.32 4.79 -2.53
N THR A 104 -2.00 4.17 -3.67
CA THR A 104 -2.01 2.72 -3.82
C THR A 104 -0.98 2.04 -2.90
N LEU A 105 0.24 2.58 -2.80
CA LEU A 105 1.28 2.05 -1.92
C LEU A 105 0.90 2.16 -0.44
N LEU A 106 0.25 3.25 -0.02
CA LEU A 106 -0.30 3.40 1.33
C LEU A 106 -1.35 2.33 1.60
N ALA A 107 -2.31 2.14 0.68
CA ALA A 107 -3.35 1.13 0.82
C ALA A 107 -2.75 -0.28 0.92
N TRP A 108 -1.76 -0.62 0.12
CA TRP A 108 -1.08 -1.92 0.20
C TRP A 108 -0.28 -2.08 1.48
N GLY A 109 0.39 -1.03 1.96
CA GLY A 109 1.06 -1.02 3.25
C GLY A 109 0.12 -1.38 4.38
N PHE A 110 -1.02 -0.71 4.47
CA PHE A 110 -2.05 -1.00 5.49
C PHE A 110 -2.67 -2.38 5.31
N THR A 111 -2.91 -2.84 4.08
CA THR A 111 -3.37 -4.21 3.80
C THR A 111 -2.44 -5.24 4.44
N HIS A 112 -1.13 -5.09 4.28
CA HIS A 112 -0.16 -6.01 4.89
C HIS A 112 -0.11 -5.89 6.41
N VAL A 113 -0.31 -4.69 6.98
CA VAL A 113 -0.49 -4.54 8.44
C VAL A 113 -1.73 -5.30 8.92
N PHE A 114 -2.86 -5.19 8.21
CA PHE A 114 -4.07 -5.93 8.53
C PHE A 114 -3.88 -7.43 8.43
N MET A 115 -3.12 -7.93 7.44
CA MET A 115 -2.73 -9.33 7.33
C MET A 115 -1.95 -9.79 8.56
N VAL A 116 -0.95 -9.01 9.00
CA VAL A 116 -0.17 -9.34 10.20
C VAL A 116 -1.06 -9.42 11.44
N ILE A 117 -1.94 -8.44 11.64
CA ILE A 117 -2.86 -8.43 12.78
C ILE A 117 -3.77 -9.66 12.76
N GLN A 118 -4.34 -9.99 11.60
CA GLN A 118 -5.23 -11.14 11.45
C GLN A 118 -4.53 -12.48 11.75
N ILE A 119 -3.25 -12.61 11.38
CA ILE A 119 -2.47 -13.81 11.66
C ILE A 119 -2.14 -13.92 13.16
N LEU A 120 -1.81 -12.82 13.81
CA LEU A 120 -1.47 -12.77 15.23
C LEU A 120 -2.71 -12.88 16.12
N GLU A 121 -3.85 -12.39 15.67
CA GLU A 121 -5.11 -12.34 16.42
C GLU A 121 -6.27 -12.83 15.53
N PRO A 122 -6.50 -14.15 15.45
CA PRO A 122 -7.57 -14.73 14.64
C PRO A 122 -8.96 -14.18 15.03
N GLY A 123 -9.84 -13.96 14.04
CA GLY A 123 -11.18 -13.37 14.28
C GLY A 123 -11.17 -11.84 14.39
N THR A 124 -10.10 -11.19 14.03
CA THR A 124 -9.92 -9.73 14.09
C THR A 124 -10.82 -8.97 13.12
N TYR A 125 -11.16 -9.58 11.99
CA TYR A 125 -12.02 -8.96 10.98
C TYR A 125 -13.23 -9.84 10.69
N ALA A 126 -14.39 -9.20 10.45
CA ALA A 126 -15.57 -9.87 9.94
C ALA A 126 -16.01 -9.23 8.62
N ALA A 127 -16.72 -10.00 7.80
CA ALA A 127 -17.36 -9.53 6.59
C ALA A 127 -18.84 -9.93 6.59
N ALA A 128 -19.64 -9.29 5.72
CA ALA A 128 -21.05 -9.61 5.55
C ALA A 128 -21.26 -11.06 5.04
N VAL A 129 -20.29 -11.56 4.26
CA VAL A 129 -20.28 -12.95 3.76
C VAL A 129 -19.20 -13.72 4.52
N ASN A 130 -19.50 -14.95 4.95
CA ASN A 130 -18.59 -15.82 5.69
C ASN A 130 -17.91 -15.15 6.89
N PRO A 131 -18.65 -14.63 7.87
CA PRO A 131 -18.11 -13.76 8.92
C PRO A 131 -17.06 -14.45 9.81
N GLN A 132 -17.02 -15.79 9.85
CA GLN A 132 -16.11 -16.57 10.68
C GLN A 132 -14.79 -16.96 9.97
N GLU A 133 -14.72 -16.78 8.65
CA GLU A 133 -13.51 -17.12 7.90
C GLU A 133 -12.46 -16.02 8.02
N MET A 134 -11.19 -16.38 7.83
CA MET A 134 -10.12 -15.39 7.68
C MET A 134 -10.33 -14.57 6.40
N ARG A 135 -10.10 -13.28 6.50
CA ARG A 135 -10.22 -12.39 5.31
C ARG A 135 -9.08 -12.64 4.35
N THR A 136 -9.44 -12.68 3.07
CA THR A 136 -8.46 -12.79 1.99
C THR A 136 -7.67 -11.47 1.85
N TRP A 137 -6.56 -11.52 1.15
CA TRP A 137 -5.80 -10.31 0.83
C TRP A 137 -6.66 -9.29 0.08
N THR A 138 -7.50 -9.75 -0.85
CA THR A 138 -8.42 -8.89 -1.62
C THR A 138 -9.43 -8.16 -0.73
N GLU A 139 -10.01 -8.86 0.25
CA GLU A 139 -10.95 -8.27 1.19
C GLU A 139 -10.28 -7.24 2.11
N LEU A 140 -9.06 -7.54 2.60
CA LEU A 140 -8.31 -6.59 3.42
C LEU A 140 -7.82 -5.39 2.60
N ASN A 141 -7.45 -5.59 1.34
CA ASN A 141 -7.10 -4.51 0.43
C ASN A 141 -8.31 -3.60 0.12
N TYR A 142 -9.48 -4.19 -0.07
CA TYR A 142 -10.72 -3.45 -0.21
C TYR A 142 -11.05 -2.63 1.05
N LEU A 143 -10.88 -3.22 2.24
CA LEU A 143 -11.02 -2.51 3.51
C LEU A 143 -10.06 -1.30 3.58
N SER A 144 -8.79 -1.51 3.25
CA SER A 144 -7.78 -0.47 3.25
C SER A 144 -8.14 0.68 2.29
N PHE A 145 -8.51 0.39 1.05
CA PHE A 145 -8.98 1.42 0.11
C PHE A 145 -10.20 2.18 0.62
N ALA A 146 -11.16 1.47 1.24
CA ALA A 146 -12.36 2.09 1.80
C ALA A 146 -12.08 3.02 2.98
N LEU A 147 -11.11 2.65 3.84
CA LEU A 147 -10.68 3.46 4.98
C LEU A 147 -9.83 4.67 4.53
N LEU A 148 -8.83 4.43 3.68
CA LEU A 148 -7.89 5.45 3.21
C LEU A 148 -8.61 6.53 2.37
N SER A 149 -9.61 6.14 1.56
CA SER A 149 -10.44 7.06 0.79
C SER A 149 -11.56 7.72 1.60
N SER A 150 -11.71 7.35 2.87
CA SER A 150 -12.82 7.80 3.75
C SER A 150 -14.21 7.43 3.24
N THR A 151 -14.33 6.44 2.35
CA THR A 151 -15.64 5.94 1.86
C THR A 151 -16.37 5.10 2.90
N GLY A 152 -15.65 4.26 3.66
CA GLY A 152 -16.18 3.53 4.82
C GLY A 152 -17.39 2.65 4.52
N ILE A 153 -17.37 1.84 3.46
CA ILE A 153 -18.53 1.04 3.00
C ILE A 153 -18.99 0.05 4.08
N GLY A 154 -18.08 -0.49 4.92
CA GLY A 154 -18.44 -1.32 6.06
C GLY A 154 -18.79 -2.77 5.73
N ASP A 155 -18.41 -3.26 4.56
CA ASP A 155 -18.58 -4.66 4.18
C ASP A 155 -17.61 -5.58 4.95
N VAL A 156 -16.35 -5.15 5.08
CA VAL A 156 -15.35 -5.75 5.96
C VAL A 156 -15.11 -4.79 7.12
N ILE A 157 -15.15 -5.29 8.35
CA ILE A 157 -15.06 -4.45 9.56
C ILE A 157 -14.02 -4.98 10.56
N PRO A 158 -13.23 -4.10 11.20
CA PRO A 158 -12.36 -4.47 12.30
C PRO A 158 -13.16 -4.69 13.60
N LEU A 159 -12.94 -5.81 14.28
CA LEU A 159 -13.63 -6.18 15.50
C LEU A 159 -12.81 -5.89 16.75
N THR A 160 -11.50 -6.18 16.71
CA THR A 160 -10.64 -6.08 17.89
C THR A 160 -10.12 -4.66 18.10
N PRO A 161 -9.73 -4.29 19.34
CA PRO A 161 -9.20 -2.98 19.63
C PRO A 161 -7.95 -2.62 18.82
N HIS A 162 -7.04 -3.58 18.60
CA HIS A 162 -5.82 -3.36 17.83
C HIS A 162 -6.13 -3.05 16.36
N ALA A 163 -7.01 -3.83 15.73
CA ALA A 163 -7.43 -3.59 14.36
C ALA A 163 -8.15 -2.24 14.19
N ARG A 164 -9.01 -1.87 15.16
CA ARG A 164 -9.69 -0.58 15.16
C ARG A 164 -8.73 0.59 15.33
N ALA A 165 -7.69 0.42 16.16
CA ALA A 165 -6.66 1.45 16.32
C ALA A 165 -5.91 1.69 15.00
N VAL A 166 -5.47 0.62 14.32
CA VAL A 166 -4.77 0.74 13.04
C VAL A 166 -5.70 1.30 11.95
N ALA A 167 -6.96 0.86 11.88
CA ALA A 167 -7.96 1.42 10.98
C ALA A 167 -8.17 2.93 11.19
N SER A 168 -8.17 3.38 12.45
CA SER A 168 -8.28 4.81 12.78
C SER A 168 -7.06 5.61 12.33
N ILE A 169 -5.86 5.02 12.47
CA ILE A 169 -4.62 5.63 11.97
C ILE A 169 -4.67 5.73 10.44
N GLU A 170 -5.13 4.68 9.76
CA GLU A 170 -5.25 4.68 8.30
C GLU A 170 -6.23 5.75 7.81
N MET A 171 -7.42 5.86 8.42
CA MET A 171 -8.38 6.91 8.10
C MET A 171 -7.78 8.31 8.25
N PHE A 172 -7.01 8.54 9.33
CA PHE A 172 -6.35 9.82 9.57
C PHE A 172 -5.26 10.10 8.52
N VAL A 173 -4.42 9.09 8.20
CA VAL A 173 -3.40 9.19 7.14
C VAL A 173 -4.05 9.49 5.79
N GLY A 174 -5.14 8.80 5.46
CA GLY A 174 -5.89 9.02 4.22
C GLY A 174 -6.43 10.45 4.10
N LEU A 175 -7.04 10.96 5.16
CA LEU A 175 -7.57 12.31 5.21
C LEU A 175 -6.47 13.36 5.00
N ILE A 176 -5.35 13.26 5.72
CA ILE A 176 -4.22 14.18 5.57
C ILE A 176 -3.62 14.08 4.16
N TYR A 177 -3.47 12.86 3.65
CA TYR A 177 -2.92 12.63 2.32
C TYR A 177 -3.78 13.28 1.23
N LEU A 178 -5.08 13.02 1.22
CA LEU A 178 -6.01 13.58 0.23
C LEU A 178 -6.08 15.11 0.34
N ALA A 179 -6.16 15.66 1.55
CA ALA A 179 -6.15 17.10 1.77
C ALA A 179 -4.84 17.75 1.26
N GLY A 180 -3.70 17.13 1.55
CA GLY A 180 -2.39 17.60 1.12
C GLY A 180 -2.23 17.59 -0.41
N VAL A 181 -2.65 16.50 -1.09
CA VAL A 181 -2.61 16.39 -2.54
C VAL A 181 -3.51 17.45 -3.20
N VAL A 182 -4.74 17.62 -2.71
CA VAL A 182 -5.67 18.64 -3.26
C VAL A 182 -5.12 20.04 -3.06
N ALA A 183 -4.64 20.38 -1.86
CA ALA A 183 -4.06 21.69 -1.57
C ALA A 183 -2.85 21.98 -2.47
N ARG A 184 -1.98 20.99 -2.70
CA ARG A 184 -0.83 21.12 -3.59
C ARG A 184 -1.25 21.36 -5.02
N LEU A 185 -2.18 20.58 -5.57
CA LEU A 185 -2.66 20.75 -6.95
C LEU A 185 -3.27 22.14 -7.18
N ILE A 186 -4.07 22.65 -6.24
CA ILE A 186 -4.65 23.99 -6.32
C ILE A 186 -3.55 25.06 -6.29
N GLY A 187 -2.57 24.94 -5.39
CA GLY A 187 -1.45 25.90 -5.29
C GLY A 187 -0.63 25.98 -6.59
N LEU A 188 -0.38 24.86 -7.23
CA LEU A 188 0.36 24.78 -8.49
C LEU A 188 -0.44 25.36 -9.67
N MET A 189 -1.76 25.15 -9.73
CA MET A 189 -2.62 25.76 -10.76
C MET A 189 -2.65 27.29 -10.65
N GLN A 190 -2.62 27.85 -9.43
CA GLN A 190 -2.60 29.30 -9.22
C GLN A 190 -1.26 29.92 -9.63
N SER A 191 -0.13 29.27 -9.41
CA SER A 191 1.19 29.77 -9.84
C SER A 191 1.28 29.89 -11.35
N HIS A 192 0.78 28.93 -12.11
CA HIS A 192 0.74 28.98 -13.58
C HIS A 192 -0.11 30.13 -14.12
N HIS A 193 -1.23 30.42 -13.47
CA HIS A 193 -2.11 31.51 -13.89
C HIS A 193 -1.47 32.89 -13.68
N ASN A 194 -0.73 33.05 -12.58
CA ASN A 194 -0.03 34.32 -12.27
C ASN A 194 1.17 34.59 -13.20
N ASP A 195 1.85 33.54 -13.68
CA ASP A 195 2.98 33.69 -14.62
C ASP A 195 2.49 34.02 -16.04
N ALA A 196 1.36 33.44 -16.47
CA ALA A 196 0.73 33.76 -17.76
C ALA A 196 0.13 35.19 -17.83
N GLY A 197 -0.23 35.77 -16.69
CA GLY A 197 -0.74 37.15 -16.61
C GLY A 197 0.34 38.26 -16.58
N LYS A 198 1.63 37.86 -16.48
CA LYS A 198 2.78 38.80 -16.46
C LYS A 198 3.54 38.88 -17.79
N SER A 199 3.18 38.11 -18.79
CA SER A 199 3.72 38.12 -20.16
C SER A 199 2.80 38.91 -21.08
#